data_82e377a3caf06fb35e92c4f7315a1595
#
_entry.id   82e377a3caf06fb35e92c4f7315a1595
#
_cell.length_a   1.000
_cell.length_b   1.000
_cell.length_c   1.000
_cell.angle_alpha   90.00
_cell.angle_beta   90.00
_cell.angle_gamma   90.00
#
_symmetry.space_group_name_H-M   'P 1'
#
loop_
_entity.id
_entity.type
_entity.pdbx_description
1 polymer ?
#
loop_
_entity_poly.entity_id
_entity_poly.type
_entity_poly.pdbx_seq_one_letter_code
_entity_poly.pdbx_strand_id
1 'polypeptide(L)'
;MPDDVRARTDAAPKALGASKARCHLVIVLQPGWQAPEDFRDIAQRIRTIDPGIGVFLVSAEDSADDIAELAGTRPTLVYAPGPLGAFRPRRGRVYHGRPMPKVEQVQRLHAAGVPVPRTLVMHSGMGRLDPAIWGRHVIVKPTDLKTSSKGRGIQLMRTERVRYRAPQEFPEDHPGRLGPMIVQQFIDTGPHVNAVRVLTLFGTPLFCQLNRTATPRVSLDSDDATLESAVIATQGAAGDRTREMIYDADVVALAKAAHRAVPEVPLKGCDVVREAATGRLFVLELNTNSNTWHFSSSFQAAERALFPPEFNRARLEQLDAFGTAAHVLADVTRREAE
;
A
#
# COMPACT_ATOMS: atom_id res chain seq x y z
N MET A 1 -35.77 -0.04 4.10
CA MET A 1 -35.73 1.18 4.89
C MET A 1 -35.10 0.91 6.22
N PRO A 2 -34.03 1.61 6.60
CA PRO A 2 -34.18 2.89 7.24
C PRO A 2 -33.33 3.98 6.60
N ASP A 3 -34.01 5.06 6.27
CA ASP A 3 -33.46 6.40 6.16
C ASP A 3 -32.99 6.82 7.54
N ASP A 4 -31.72 7.17 7.69
CA ASP A 4 -31.23 8.24 8.58
C ASP A 4 -29.71 8.16 8.80
N VAL A 5 -28.89 8.33 7.74
CA VAL A 5 -27.45 8.63 7.87
C VAL A 5 -27.08 9.78 6.91
N ARG A 6 -27.99 10.74 6.77
CA ARG A 6 -27.65 12.06 6.23
C ARG A 6 -27.66 13.08 7.37
N ALA A 7 -26.69 12.96 8.29
CA ALA A 7 -26.49 13.95 9.32
C ALA A 7 -25.09 14.51 9.26
N ARG A 8 -25.02 15.74 8.74
CA ARG A 8 -24.04 16.80 9.05
C ARG A 8 -22.60 16.59 8.57
N THR A 9 -22.37 16.84 7.30
CA THR A 9 -21.11 17.42 6.82
C THR A 9 -21.22 18.96 6.85
N ASP A 10 -21.41 19.53 8.01
CA ASP A 10 -21.32 20.98 8.24
C ASP A 10 -20.00 21.30 8.90
N ALA A 11 -18.98 21.54 8.10
CA ALA A 11 -17.95 22.57 8.31
C ALA A 11 -17.07 22.61 7.07
N ALA A 12 -17.22 23.64 6.27
CA ALA A 12 -16.25 23.99 5.24
C ALA A 12 -14.82 23.91 5.80
N PRO A 13 -13.85 23.36 5.07
CA PRO A 13 -12.47 23.26 5.53
C PRO A 13 -11.93 24.67 5.79
N LYS A 14 -11.77 25.03 7.06
CA LYS A 14 -11.20 26.33 7.43
C LYS A 14 -9.74 26.35 7.02
N ALA A 15 -9.38 27.29 6.17
CA ALA A 15 -8.00 27.64 5.87
C ALA A 15 -7.26 27.99 7.18
N LEU A 16 -6.37 27.12 7.61
CA LEU A 16 -5.68 27.28 8.88
C LEU A 16 -4.35 28.05 8.64
N GLY A 17 -4.30 29.32 8.98
CA GLY A 17 -3.05 30.13 8.97
C GLY A 17 -2.64 30.72 7.62
N ALA A 18 -3.52 30.84 6.63
CA ALA A 18 -3.19 31.22 5.26
C ALA A 18 -2.64 32.65 5.06
N SER A 19 -3.01 33.63 5.88
CA SER A 19 -2.70 35.06 5.61
C SER A 19 -1.23 35.44 5.74
N LYS A 20 -0.39 34.69 6.48
CA LYS A 20 1.05 34.94 6.68
C LYS A 20 1.94 33.80 6.16
N ALA A 21 1.36 32.82 5.48
CA ALA A 21 2.11 31.67 4.99
C ALA A 21 3.10 32.05 3.86
N ARG A 22 4.29 31.45 3.87
CA ARG A 22 5.29 31.56 2.79
C ARG A 22 4.97 30.58 1.66
N CYS A 23 4.45 29.42 2.01
CA CYS A 23 4.03 28.37 1.08
C CYS A 23 2.81 27.64 1.63
N HIS A 24 2.16 26.86 0.78
CA HIS A 24 0.96 26.15 1.10
C HIS A 24 1.13 24.63 0.93
N LEU A 25 0.43 23.87 1.77
CA LEU A 25 0.24 22.43 1.65
C LEU A 25 -1.26 22.15 1.51
N VAL A 26 -1.64 21.53 0.41
CA VAL A 26 -3.02 21.01 0.23
C VAL A 26 -2.98 19.51 0.44
N ILE A 27 -3.77 19.01 1.38
CA ILE A 27 -3.93 17.59 1.65
C ILE A 27 -5.30 17.16 1.14
N VAL A 28 -5.31 16.27 0.15
CA VAL A 28 -6.56 15.77 -0.48
C VAL A 28 -6.90 14.41 0.11
N LEU A 29 -8.07 14.29 0.73
CA LEU A 29 -8.52 13.10 1.45
C LEU A 29 -9.66 12.42 0.71
N GLN A 30 -9.63 11.10 0.66
CA GLN A 30 -10.74 10.30 0.16
C GLN A 30 -11.66 9.90 1.31
N PRO A 31 -12.92 10.33 1.31
CA PRO A 31 -13.91 9.98 2.33
C PRO A 31 -13.98 8.45 2.52
N GLY A 32 -14.03 8.04 3.78
CA GLY A 32 -14.03 6.62 4.15
C GLY A 32 -12.66 5.94 4.17
N TRP A 33 -11.70 6.38 3.34
CA TRP A 33 -10.35 5.80 3.32
C TRP A 33 -9.36 6.52 4.22
N GLN A 34 -9.54 7.83 4.42
CA GLN A 34 -8.78 8.61 5.39
C GLN A 34 -9.78 9.33 6.30
N ALA A 35 -9.60 9.20 7.62
CA ALA A 35 -10.38 9.98 8.56
C ALA A 35 -9.84 11.41 8.63
N PRO A 36 -10.67 12.43 8.46
CA PRO A 36 -10.22 13.82 8.49
C PRO A 36 -9.55 14.22 9.81
N GLU A 37 -9.89 13.55 10.91
CA GLU A 37 -9.36 13.79 12.26
C GLU A 37 -7.85 13.58 12.30
N ASP A 38 -7.34 12.49 11.68
CA ASP A 38 -5.91 12.19 11.59
C ASP A 38 -5.16 13.37 10.95
N PHE A 39 -5.71 13.88 9.86
CA PHE A 39 -5.06 14.93 9.09
C PHE A 39 -5.28 16.32 9.69
N ARG A 40 -6.31 16.53 10.51
CA ARG A 40 -6.41 17.74 11.34
C ARG A 40 -5.33 17.76 12.41
N ASP A 41 -5.06 16.63 13.08
CA ASP A 41 -3.94 16.51 14.03
C ASP A 41 -2.60 16.75 13.33
N ILE A 42 -2.35 16.09 12.21
CA ILE A 42 -1.12 16.30 11.41
C ILE A 42 -0.98 17.76 10.99
N ALA A 43 -2.05 18.40 10.49
CA ALA A 43 -2.02 19.80 10.09
C ALA A 43 -1.73 20.74 11.27
N GLN A 44 -2.27 20.46 12.45
CA GLN A 44 -1.97 21.22 13.67
C GLN A 44 -0.49 21.09 14.06
N ARG A 45 0.08 19.88 13.99
CA ARG A 45 1.50 19.63 14.25
C ARG A 45 2.39 20.34 13.24
N ILE A 46 2.03 20.33 11.93
CA ILE A 46 2.77 21.08 10.89
C ILE A 46 2.84 22.57 11.25
N ARG A 47 1.73 23.16 11.68
CA ARG A 47 1.71 24.59 12.07
C ARG A 47 2.56 24.91 13.30
N THR A 48 2.70 23.96 14.22
CA THR A 48 3.61 24.08 15.35
C THR A 48 5.06 23.97 14.90
N ILE A 49 5.38 23.08 13.96
CA ILE A 49 6.71 22.86 13.39
C ILE A 49 7.13 24.06 12.53
N ASP A 50 6.22 24.55 11.68
CA ASP A 50 6.49 25.71 10.79
C ASP A 50 5.21 26.55 10.56
N PRO A 51 5.05 27.65 11.31
CA PRO A 51 3.91 28.57 11.11
C PRO A 51 3.87 29.23 9.72
N GLY A 52 4.95 29.17 8.96
CA GLY A 52 5.04 29.68 7.60
C GLY A 52 4.41 28.75 6.54
N ILE A 53 3.85 27.59 6.94
CA ILE A 53 3.11 26.69 6.04
C ILE A 53 1.60 26.84 6.31
N GLY A 54 0.87 27.31 5.30
CA GLY A 54 -0.61 27.27 5.31
C GLY A 54 -1.10 25.89 4.89
N VAL A 55 -1.90 25.22 5.75
CA VAL A 55 -2.38 23.87 5.46
C VAL A 55 -3.88 23.88 5.16
N PHE A 56 -4.26 23.29 4.03
CA PHE A 56 -5.63 23.10 3.57
C PHE A 56 -5.97 21.61 3.52
N LEU A 57 -7.14 21.24 4.03
CA LEU A 57 -7.69 19.89 3.92
C LEU A 57 -8.89 19.95 2.98
N VAL A 58 -8.87 19.13 1.93
CA VAL A 58 -9.95 19.07 0.94
C VAL A 58 -10.41 17.62 0.75
N SER A 59 -11.67 17.43 0.37
CA SER A 59 -12.19 16.13 -0.03
C SER A 59 -11.87 15.85 -1.49
N ALA A 60 -11.49 14.62 -1.82
CA ALA A 60 -11.34 14.18 -3.19
C ALA A 60 -12.66 14.11 -3.98
N GLU A 61 -13.81 14.23 -3.31
CA GLU A 61 -15.14 14.30 -3.93
C GLU A 61 -15.54 15.74 -4.32
N ASP A 62 -14.76 16.72 -3.84
CA ASP A 62 -15.04 18.15 -4.05
C ASP A 62 -14.00 18.78 -4.97
N SER A 63 -14.42 19.64 -5.89
CA SER A 63 -13.49 20.43 -6.71
C SER A 63 -12.73 21.46 -5.87
N ALA A 64 -13.36 21.97 -4.81
CA ALA A 64 -12.80 22.95 -3.87
C ALA A 64 -12.08 24.10 -4.60
N ASP A 65 -12.73 24.69 -5.63
CA ASP A 65 -12.12 25.67 -6.53
C ASP A 65 -11.62 26.92 -5.78
N ASP A 66 -12.35 27.39 -4.77
CA ASP A 66 -11.97 28.50 -3.90
C ASP A 66 -10.67 28.19 -3.13
N ILE A 67 -10.52 26.96 -2.64
CA ILE A 67 -9.28 26.52 -1.96
C ILE A 67 -8.15 26.35 -2.97
N ALA A 68 -8.45 25.81 -4.16
CA ALA A 68 -7.45 25.65 -5.22
C ALA A 68 -6.91 27.02 -5.67
N GLU A 69 -7.75 28.04 -5.77
CA GLU A 69 -7.34 29.42 -6.06
C GLU A 69 -6.53 30.03 -4.92
N LEU A 70 -7.03 29.97 -3.69
CA LEU A 70 -6.36 30.50 -2.51
C LEU A 70 -4.99 29.83 -2.29
N ALA A 71 -4.92 28.51 -2.39
CA ALA A 71 -3.67 27.78 -2.28
C ALA A 71 -2.69 28.19 -3.38
N GLY A 72 -3.16 28.36 -4.62
CA GLY A 72 -2.37 28.79 -5.76
C GLY A 72 -1.77 30.18 -5.68
N THR A 73 -2.13 31.01 -4.69
CA THR A 73 -1.54 32.35 -4.48
C THR A 73 -0.10 32.32 -3.95
N ARG A 74 0.38 31.18 -3.50
CA ARG A 74 1.73 30.94 -2.95
C ARG A 74 2.34 29.67 -3.58
N PRO A 75 3.66 29.47 -3.47
CA PRO A 75 4.25 28.16 -3.76
C PRO A 75 3.50 27.06 -3.00
N THR A 76 3.06 26.03 -3.73
CA THR A 76 2.14 25.02 -3.18
C THR A 76 2.68 23.61 -3.40
N LEU A 77 2.52 22.76 -2.39
CA LEU A 77 2.61 21.31 -2.49
C LEU A 77 1.21 20.72 -2.35
N VAL A 78 0.84 19.80 -3.24
CA VAL A 78 -0.38 19.00 -3.13
C VAL A 78 -0.01 17.57 -2.78
N TYR A 79 -0.53 17.08 -1.68
CA TYR A 79 -0.36 15.71 -1.21
C TYR A 79 -1.70 15.00 -1.12
N ALA A 80 -1.78 13.77 -1.65
CA ALA A 80 -2.93 12.90 -1.49
C ALA A 80 -2.47 11.46 -1.21
N PRO A 81 -2.96 10.80 -0.13
CA PRO A 81 -2.71 9.37 0.10
C PRO A 81 -3.25 8.47 -1.03
N GLY A 82 -4.27 8.92 -1.74
CA GLY A 82 -4.91 8.27 -2.89
C GLY A 82 -5.00 9.19 -4.10
N PRO A 83 -5.82 8.85 -5.11
CA PRO A 83 -6.07 9.73 -6.25
C PRO A 83 -6.66 11.09 -5.84
N LEU A 84 -6.44 12.11 -6.65
CA LEU A 84 -6.98 13.46 -6.39
C LEU A 84 -8.51 13.56 -6.49
N GLY A 85 -9.16 12.60 -7.15
CA GLY A 85 -10.61 12.64 -7.37
C GLY A 85 -11.06 13.83 -8.21
N ALA A 86 -12.01 14.62 -7.69
CA ALA A 86 -12.52 15.82 -8.33
C ALA A 86 -11.61 17.05 -8.14
N PHE A 87 -10.75 17.08 -7.13
CA PHE A 87 -9.86 18.20 -6.87
C PHE A 87 -8.89 18.48 -8.04
N ARG A 88 -8.79 19.75 -8.45
CA ARG A 88 -7.87 20.21 -9.53
C ARG A 88 -7.02 21.36 -9.01
N PRO A 89 -5.74 21.10 -8.68
CA PRO A 89 -4.84 22.16 -8.21
C PRO A 89 -4.59 23.18 -9.33
N ARG A 90 -4.60 24.46 -8.99
CA ARG A 90 -4.28 25.56 -9.93
C ARG A 90 -2.77 25.73 -10.11
N ARG A 91 -2.00 25.35 -9.10
CA ARG A 91 -0.56 25.47 -9.06
C ARG A 91 0.03 24.43 -8.11
N GLY A 92 1.32 24.19 -8.25
CA GLY A 92 2.10 23.45 -7.28
C GLY A 92 2.46 22.05 -7.70
N ARG A 93 3.47 21.52 -7.02
CA ARG A 93 3.90 20.14 -7.20
C ARG A 93 2.91 19.18 -6.59
N VAL A 94 2.58 18.13 -7.33
CA VAL A 94 1.53 17.18 -6.95
C VAL A 94 2.13 15.79 -6.69
N TYR A 95 1.88 15.26 -5.51
CA TYR A 95 2.17 13.89 -5.12
C TYR A 95 0.88 13.18 -4.70
N HIS A 96 0.53 12.11 -5.37
CA HIS A 96 -0.69 11.39 -5.05
C HIS A 96 -0.56 9.88 -5.18
N GLY A 97 -1.34 9.16 -4.37
CA GLY A 97 -1.48 7.71 -4.51
C GLY A 97 -2.20 7.35 -5.81
N ARG A 98 -1.76 6.28 -6.44
CA ARG A 98 -2.41 5.70 -7.62
C ARG A 98 -2.31 4.19 -7.61
N PRO A 99 -3.27 3.49 -8.18
CA PRO A 99 -3.11 2.07 -8.46
C PRO A 99 -1.88 1.85 -9.38
N MET A 100 -1.07 0.85 -9.06
CA MET A 100 0.08 0.46 -9.88
C MET A 100 0.01 -1.04 -10.17
N PRO A 101 -0.03 -1.46 -11.44
CA PRO A 101 -0.02 -2.88 -11.80
C PRO A 101 1.20 -3.60 -11.24
N LYS A 102 1.05 -4.87 -10.82
CA LYS A 102 2.14 -5.66 -10.24
C LYS A 102 3.35 -5.78 -11.15
N VAL A 103 3.12 -5.88 -12.45
CA VAL A 103 4.20 -5.95 -13.46
C VAL A 103 5.02 -4.66 -13.46
N GLU A 104 4.36 -3.50 -13.47
CA GLU A 104 5.02 -2.19 -13.38
C GLU A 104 5.85 -2.07 -12.10
N GLN A 105 5.28 -2.50 -10.96
CA GLN A 105 6.00 -2.51 -9.68
C GLN A 105 7.30 -3.31 -9.78
N VAL A 106 7.20 -4.57 -10.24
CA VAL A 106 8.37 -5.47 -10.35
C VAL A 106 9.44 -4.89 -11.28
N GLN A 107 9.03 -4.35 -12.43
CA GLN A 107 9.96 -3.75 -13.40
C GLN A 107 10.71 -2.55 -12.81
N ARG A 108 9.99 -1.64 -12.13
CA ARG A 108 10.60 -0.45 -11.51
C ARG A 108 11.52 -0.79 -10.35
N LEU A 109 11.09 -1.71 -9.49
CA LEU A 109 11.89 -2.19 -8.37
C LEU A 109 13.18 -2.88 -8.88
N HIS A 110 13.04 -3.76 -9.86
CA HIS A 110 14.18 -4.46 -10.47
C HIS A 110 15.16 -3.47 -11.13
N ALA A 111 14.66 -2.51 -11.90
CA ALA A 111 15.50 -1.47 -12.54
C ALA A 111 16.24 -0.61 -11.51
N ALA A 112 15.69 -0.44 -10.30
CA ALA A 112 16.33 0.26 -9.19
C ALA A 112 17.25 -0.63 -8.33
N GLY A 113 17.50 -1.90 -8.73
CA GLY A 113 18.33 -2.83 -7.97
C GLY A 113 17.69 -3.35 -6.67
N VAL A 114 16.38 -3.17 -6.50
CA VAL A 114 15.65 -3.67 -5.33
C VAL A 114 15.36 -5.15 -5.53
N PRO A 115 15.72 -6.04 -4.58
CA PRO A 115 15.42 -7.46 -4.67
C PRO A 115 13.91 -7.72 -4.74
N VAL A 116 13.47 -8.34 -5.83
CA VAL A 116 12.10 -8.82 -6.04
C VAL A 116 12.13 -10.28 -6.46
N PRO A 117 11.12 -11.10 -6.14
CA PRO A 117 11.06 -12.45 -6.68
C PRO A 117 10.98 -12.42 -8.22
N ARG A 118 11.66 -13.34 -8.88
CA ARG A 118 11.56 -13.50 -10.35
C ARG A 118 10.09 -13.57 -10.75
N THR A 119 9.70 -12.79 -11.74
CA THR A 119 8.30 -12.66 -12.17
C THR A 119 8.21 -12.63 -13.68
N LEU A 120 7.23 -13.34 -14.24
CA LEU A 120 6.93 -13.40 -15.67
C LEU A 120 5.42 -13.27 -15.91
N VAL A 121 5.01 -12.47 -16.89
CA VAL A 121 3.64 -12.46 -17.38
C VAL A 121 3.37 -13.72 -18.19
N MET A 122 2.30 -14.44 -17.86
CA MET A 122 1.93 -15.66 -18.57
C MET A 122 1.33 -15.33 -19.93
N HIS A 123 1.79 -16.01 -20.98
CA HIS A 123 1.31 -15.85 -22.36
C HIS A 123 1.40 -17.15 -23.12
N SER A 124 0.70 -17.28 -24.24
CA SER A 124 0.60 -18.52 -25.04
C SER A 124 1.93 -19.04 -25.58
N GLY A 125 2.91 -18.14 -25.77
CA GLY A 125 4.26 -18.51 -26.23
C GLY A 125 5.24 -18.85 -25.11
N MET A 126 4.82 -18.89 -23.83
CA MET A 126 5.73 -19.26 -22.75
C MET A 126 6.08 -20.75 -22.80
N GLY A 127 7.38 -21.05 -22.72
CA GLY A 127 7.87 -22.42 -22.57
C GLY A 127 7.64 -22.99 -21.16
N ARG A 128 8.09 -24.24 -20.96
CA ARG A 128 8.13 -24.81 -19.62
C ARG A 128 9.12 -24.04 -18.76
N LEU A 129 8.74 -23.83 -17.50
CA LEU A 129 9.63 -23.20 -16.53
C LEU A 129 10.65 -24.23 -16.02
N ASP A 130 11.91 -23.80 -15.92
CA ASP A 130 13.00 -24.64 -15.39
C ASP A 130 13.06 -24.48 -13.85
N PRO A 131 12.86 -25.57 -13.08
CA PRO A 131 13.00 -25.54 -11.62
C PRO A 131 14.38 -25.10 -11.13
N ALA A 132 15.45 -25.31 -11.91
CA ALA A 132 16.78 -24.83 -11.54
C ALA A 132 16.88 -23.29 -11.52
N ILE A 133 16.03 -22.63 -12.31
CA ILE A 133 15.97 -21.16 -12.41
C ILE A 133 14.90 -20.57 -11.49
N TRP A 134 13.73 -21.20 -11.40
CA TRP A 134 12.54 -20.69 -10.72
C TRP A 134 12.37 -21.21 -9.29
N GLY A 135 13.15 -22.22 -8.90
CA GLY A 135 12.92 -23.02 -7.70
C GLY A 135 11.88 -24.11 -7.93
N ARG A 136 11.71 -24.99 -6.95
CA ARG A 136 10.76 -26.12 -7.02
C ARG A 136 9.30 -25.67 -7.12
N HIS A 137 8.97 -24.53 -6.51
CA HIS A 137 7.62 -23.98 -6.43
C HIS A 137 7.56 -22.54 -6.91
N VAL A 138 6.42 -22.17 -7.44
CA VAL A 138 6.09 -20.82 -7.87
C VAL A 138 4.69 -20.42 -7.42
N ILE A 139 4.44 -19.13 -7.40
CA ILE A 139 3.13 -18.53 -7.20
C ILE A 139 2.55 -18.12 -8.55
N VAL A 140 1.34 -18.59 -8.84
CA VAL A 140 0.54 -18.07 -9.96
C VAL A 140 -0.53 -17.15 -9.39
N LYS A 141 -0.61 -15.91 -9.88
CA LYS A 141 -1.54 -14.90 -9.36
C LYS A 141 -1.97 -13.89 -10.42
N PRO A 142 -3.15 -13.25 -10.27
CA PRO A 142 -3.59 -12.22 -11.20
C PRO A 142 -2.77 -10.93 -11.05
N THR A 143 -2.64 -10.19 -12.15
CA THR A 143 -2.02 -8.86 -12.17
C THR A 143 -3.01 -7.74 -11.89
N ASP A 144 -4.29 -7.95 -12.16
CA ASP A 144 -5.32 -6.93 -12.05
C ASP A 144 -5.57 -6.54 -10.59
N LEU A 145 -5.50 -5.26 -10.31
CA LEU A 145 -5.73 -4.66 -9.00
C LEU A 145 -7.20 -4.79 -8.54
N LYS A 146 -8.14 -4.86 -9.48
CA LYS A 146 -9.57 -5.02 -9.15
C LYS A 146 -9.90 -6.42 -8.63
N THR A 147 -9.12 -7.42 -9.01
CA THR A 147 -9.40 -8.83 -8.75
C THR A 147 -8.47 -9.46 -7.73
N SER A 148 -7.29 -8.88 -7.46
CA SER A 148 -6.27 -9.46 -6.59
C SER A 148 -6.51 -9.27 -5.09
N SER A 149 -7.60 -8.60 -4.70
CA SER A 149 -7.86 -8.33 -3.31
C SER A 149 -8.10 -9.62 -2.50
N LYS A 150 -7.51 -9.70 -1.31
CA LYS A 150 -7.72 -10.78 -0.32
C LYS A 150 -7.21 -12.17 -0.76
N GLY A 151 -6.18 -12.24 -1.61
CA GLY A 151 -5.58 -13.53 -1.99
C GLY A 151 -6.37 -14.35 -3.02
N ARG A 152 -7.46 -13.84 -3.59
CA ARG A 152 -8.24 -14.56 -4.60
C ARG A 152 -7.41 -14.84 -5.86
N GLY A 153 -7.49 -16.07 -6.34
CA GLY A 153 -6.81 -16.52 -7.55
C GLY A 153 -5.28 -16.65 -7.40
N ILE A 154 -4.77 -16.69 -6.17
CA ILE A 154 -3.36 -17.00 -5.90
C ILE A 154 -3.24 -18.50 -5.68
N GLN A 155 -2.32 -19.15 -6.39
CA GLN A 155 -2.05 -20.59 -6.30
C GLN A 155 -0.57 -20.84 -6.08
N LEU A 156 -0.23 -21.78 -5.20
CA LEU A 156 1.10 -22.35 -5.06
C LEU A 156 1.18 -23.59 -5.95
N MET A 157 2.13 -23.62 -6.85
CA MET A 157 2.27 -24.69 -7.83
C MET A 157 3.69 -25.21 -7.92
N ARG A 158 3.87 -26.49 -8.27
CA ARG A 158 5.16 -26.98 -8.71
C ARG A 158 5.56 -26.33 -10.04
N THR A 159 6.81 -25.92 -10.16
CA THR A 159 7.30 -25.16 -11.31
C THR A 159 7.07 -25.89 -12.65
N GLU A 160 7.31 -27.21 -12.69
CA GLU A 160 7.13 -28.03 -13.88
C GLU A 160 5.65 -28.22 -14.29
N ARG A 161 4.70 -27.86 -13.40
CA ARG A 161 3.26 -27.99 -13.67
C ARG A 161 2.67 -26.71 -14.26
N VAL A 162 3.40 -25.60 -14.22
CA VAL A 162 2.89 -24.34 -14.73
C VAL A 162 2.68 -24.40 -16.24
N ARG A 163 1.49 -24.01 -16.67
CA ARG A 163 1.08 -23.87 -18.07
C ARG A 163 0.31 -22.59 -18.26
N TYR A 164 0.48 -21.99 -19.41
CA TYR A 164 -0.45 -20.92 -19.82
C TYR A 164 -1.85 -21.51 -19.95
N ARG A 165 -2.82 -20.76 -19.45
CA ARG A 165 -4.26 -20.99 -19.65
C ARG A 165 -4.85 -19.76 -20.30
N ALA A 166 -5.60 -19.94 -21.37
CA ALA A 166 -6.31 -18.82 -22.00
C ALA A 166 -7.44 -18.30 -21.06
N PRO A 167 -7.79 -17.02 -21.12
CA PRO A 167 -8.85 -16.47 -20.24
C PRO A 167 -10.14 -17.30 -20.21
N GLN A 168 -10.52 -17.88 -21.34
CA GLN A 168 -11.73 -18.70 -21.49
C GLN A 168 -11.68 -20.05 -20.74
N GLU A 169 -10.49 -20.52 -20.40
CA GLU A 169 -10.27 -21.78 -19.67
C GLU A 169 -10.41 -21.63 -18.15
N PHE A 170 -10.53 -20.38 -17.68
CA PHE A 170 -10.80 -20.11 -16.26
C PHE A 170 -12.32 -20.10 -15.99
N PRO A 171 -12.75 -20.49 -14.77
CA PRO A 171 -14.12 -20.27 -14.32
C PRO A 171 -14.59 -18.83 -14.48
N GLU A 172 -15.88 -18.58 -14.60
CA GLU A 172 -16.43 -17.24 -14.87
C GLU A 172 -16.05 -16.21 -13.80
N ASP A 173 -15.99 -16.62 -12.55
CA ASP A 173 -15.64 -15.78 -11.40
C ASP A 173 -14.12 -15.73 -11.12
N HIS A 174 -13.31 -16.47 -11.89
CA HIS A 174 -11.85 -16.51 -11.65
C HIS A 174 -11.17 -15.25 -12.20
N PRO A 175 -10.25 -14.61 -11.43
CA PRO A 175 -9.56 -13.40 -11.86
C PRO A 175 -8.80 -13.53 -13.18
N GLY A 176 -8.29 -14.71 -13.53
CA GLY A 176 -7.60 -14.99 -14.79
C GLY A 176 -8.47 -14.84 -16.03
N ARG A 177 -9.81 -14.77 -15.86
CA ARG A 177 -10.75 -14.47 -16.95
C ARG A 177 -10.80 -12.99 -17.30
N LEU A 178 -10.48 -12.12 -16.33
CA LEU A 178 -10.61 -10.67 -16.44
C LEU A 178 -9.29 -9.96 -16.77
N GLY A 179 -8.17 -10.65 -16.61
CA GLY A 179 -6.87 -10.03 -16.85
C GLY A 179 -5.71 -11.04 -16.86
N PRO A 180 -4.51 -10.59 -17.23
CA PRO A 180 -3.35 -11.48 -17.33
C PRO A 180 -2.96 -12.03 -15.95
N MET A 181 -2.44 -13.25 -15.96
CA MET A 181 -1.82 -13.91 -14.82
C MET A 181 -0.30 -13.70 -14.87
N ILE A 182 0.33 -13.69 -13.72
CA ILE A 182 1.78 -13.78 -13.59
C ILE A 182 2.16 -15.06 -12.86
N VAL A 183 3.33 -15.58 -13.23
CA VAL A 183 4.06 -16.53 -12.41
C VAL A 183 5.18 -15.81 -11.69
N GLN A 184 5.34 -16.07 -10.40
CA GLN A 184 6.34 -15.47 -9.54
C GLN A 184 7.06 -16.55 -8.74
N GLN A 185 8.38 -16.45 -8.62
CA GLN A 185 9.17 -17.32 -7.75
C GLN A 185 8.57 -17.34 -6.34
N PHE A 186 8.38 -18.54 -5.80
CA PHE A 186 7.97 -18.70 -4.41
C PHE A 186 9.16 -18.44 -3.48
N ILE A 187 9.00 -17.54 -2.54
CA ILE A 187 9.97 -17.29 -1.47
C ILE A 187 9.46 -18.00 -0.23
N ASP A 188 10.17 -19.05 0.18
CA ASP A 188 9.79 -19.80 1.38
C ASP A 188 10.15 -19.02 2.65
N THR A 189 9.11 -18.61 3.38
CA THR A 189 9.23 -17.88 4.65
C THR A 189 9.23 -18.80 5.88
N GLY A 190 9.36 -20.11 5.68
CA GLY A 190 9.28 -21.14 6.71
C GLY A 190 7.87 -21.70 6.89
N PRO A 191 7.58 -22.30 8.05
CA PRO A 191 6.32 -23.03 8.24
C PRO A 191 5.07 -22.15 8.19
N HIS A 192 5.18 -20.86 8.47
CA HIS A 192 4.07 -19.94 8.43
C HIS A 192 4.21 -18.96 7.26
N VAL A 193 3.09 -18.69 6.58
CA VAL A 193 3.05 -17.60 5.61
C VAL A 193 3.19 -16.28 6.36
N ASN A 194 4.19 -15.50 6.02
CA ASN A 194 4.41 -14.21 6.65
C ASN A 194 4.95 -13.17 5.68
N ALA A 195 4.73 -11.91 6.04
CA ALA A 195 5.33 -10.75 5.39
C ALA A 195 5.42 -9.59 6.39
N VAL A 196 6.46 -8.80 6.28
CA VAL A 196 6.61 -7.57 7.06
C VAL A 196 6.12 -6.41 6.21
N ARG A 197 5.13 -5.69 6.70
CA ARG A 197 4.65 -4.45 6.08
C ARG A 197 5.33 -3.25 6.71
N VAL A 198 5.97 -2.44 5.87
CA VAL A 198 6.49 -1.12 6.27
C VAL A 198 5.67 -0.05 5.56
N LEU A 199 5.00 0.79 6.33
CA LEU A 199 4.35 1.99 5.77
C LEU A 199 5.38 3.12 5.70
N THR A 200 5.54 3.71 4.52
CA THR A 200 6.47 4.82 4.31
C THR A 200 5.78 6.03 3.71
N LEU A 201 6.06 7.21 4.23
CA LEU A 201 5.65 8.51 3.68
C LEU A 201 6.90 9.25 3.18
N PHE A 202 6.97 9.53 1.88
CA PHE A 202 8.17 10.09 1.22
C PHE A 202 9.48 9.39 1.62
N GLY A 203 9.42 8.05 1.79
CA GLY A 203 10.55 7.22 2.19
C GLY A 203 10.83 7.14 3.68
N THR A 204 10.13 7.92 4.51
CA THR A 204 10.23 7.83 5.97
C THR A 204 9.25 6.81 6.51
N PRO A 205 9.67 5.82 7.32
CA PRO A 205 8.78 4.81 7.86
C PRO A 205 7.85 5.40 8.92
N LEU A 206 6.57 5.03 8.85
CA LEU A 206 5.55 5.39 9.84
C LEU A 206 5.23 4.23 10.80
N PHE A 207 5.34 3.00 10.32
CA PHE A 207 5.34 1.78 11.15
C PHE A 207 5.98 0.60 10.41
N CYS A 208 6.34 -0.43 11.18
CA CYS A 208 6.82 -1.72 10.70
C CYS A 208 6.08 -2.84 11.43
N GLN A 209 5.42 -3.73 10.69
CA GLN A 209 4.49 -4.71 11.23
C GLN A 209 4.68 -6.07 10.56
N LEU A 210 4.86 -7.13 11.35
CA LEU A 210 4.78 -8.51 10.90
C LEU A 210 3.32 -8.93 10.74
N ASN A 211 2.96 -9.47 9.58
CA ASN A 211 1.72 -10.17 9.34
C ASN A 211 2.05 -11.65 9.14
N ARG A 212 1.38 -12.54 9.84
CA ARG A 212 1.66 -13.98 9.82
C ARG A 212 0.37 -14.79 9.95
N THR A 213 0.31 -15.97 9.32
CA THR A 213 -0.74 -16.95 9.59
C THR A 213 -0.49 -17.61 10.95
N ALA A 214 -1.52 -17.83 11.76
CA ALA A 214 -1.41 -18.58 13.02
C ALA A 214 -1.17 -20.07 12.72
N THR A 215 -1.88 -20.62 11.72
CA THR A 215 -1.72 -21.99 11.25
C THR A 215 -0.52 -22.09 10.29
N PRO A 216 0.33 -23.14 10.42
CA PRO A 216 1.34 -23.44 9.43
C PRO A 216 0.73 -23.71 8.05
N ARG A 217 1.46 -23.33 6.98
CA ARG A 217 1.08 -23.69 5.63
C ARG A 217 1.15 -25.20 5.41
N VAL A 218 0.49 -25.69 4.38
CA VAL A 218 0.63 -27.09 3.94
C VAL A 218 2.08 -27.42 3.63
N SER A 219 2.47 -28.70 3.78
CA SER A 219 3.81 -29.15 3.38
C SER A 219 4.07 -28.84 1.90
N LEU A 220 5.27 -28.41 1.56
CA LEU A 220 5.70 -28.23 0.16
C LEU A 220 5.83 -29.56 -0.59
N ASP A 221 5.80 -30.69 0.11
CA ASP A 221 5.80 -32.04 -0.46
C ASP A 221 4.40 -32.60 -0.66
N SER A 222 3.34 -31.88 -0.30
CA SER A 222 1.94 -32.27 -0.53
C SER A 222 1.66 -32.48 -2.03
N ASP A 223 0.58 -33.19 -2.35
CA ASP A 223 0.12 -33.34 -3.72
C ASP A 223 -0.27 -31.99 -4.36
N ASP A 224 -0.40 -31.99 -5.69
CA ASP A 224 -0.64 -30.75 -6.46
C ASP A 224 -1.96 -30.09 -6.09
N ALA A 225 -3.03 -30.86 -5.85
CA ALA A 225 -4.34 -30.29 -5.50
C ALA A 225 -4.30 -29.59 -4.13
N THR A 226 -3.62 -30.19 -3.17
CA THR A 226 -3.37 -29.59 -1.84
C THR A 226 -2.58 -28.31 -1.94
N LEU A 227 -1.50 -28.29 -2.77
CA LEU A 227 -0.71 -27.09 -2.97
C LEU A 227 -1.52 -25.95 -3.63
N GLU A 228 -2.25 -26.25 -4.71
CA GLU A 228 -3.03 -25.26 -5.45
C GLU A 228 -4.17 -24.65 -4.63
N SER A 229 -4.72 -25.39 -3.66
CA SER A 229 -5.75 -24.91 -2.73
C SER A 229 -5.20 -24.24 -1.47
N ALA A 230 -3.88 -24.26 -1.25
CA ALA A 230 -3.28 -23.74 -0.04
C ALA A 230 -3.45 -22.23 0.13
N VAL A 231 -3.68 -21.81 1.37
CA VAL A 231 -3.63 -20.38 1.74
C VAL A 231 -2.17 -19.95 1.82
N ILE A 232 -1.76 -19.09 0.89
CA ILE A 232 -0.38 -18.59 0.78
C ILE A 232 -0.29 -17.07 0.83
N ALA A 233 -1.37 -16.40 1.21
CA ALA A 233 -1.41 -14.97 1.45
C ALA A 233 -2.01 -14.70 2.84
N THR A 234 -1.36 -13.86 3.63
CA THR A 234 -1.83 -13.50 4.97
C THR A 234 -3.23 -12.86 4.96
N GLN A 235 -3.64 -12.22 3.88
CA GLN A 235 -4.99 -11.65 3.72
C GLN A 235 -6.06 -12.68 3.34
N GLY A 236 -5.69 -13.80 2.74
CA GLY A 236 -6.60 -14.91 2.42
C GLY A 236 -7.01 -15.73 3.65
N ALA A 237 -6.26 -15.63 4.74
CA ALA A 237 -6.48 -16.33 6.00
C ALA A 237 -7.37 -15.50 6.94
N ALA A 238 -8.60 -15.17 6.53
CA ALA A 238 -9.52 -14.42 7.37
C ALA A 238 -9.78 -15.19 8.68
N GLY A 239 -9.44 -14.59 9.84
CA GLY A 239 -9.56 -15.20 11.17
C GLY A 239 -8.35 -16.04 11.62
N ASP A 240 -7.43 -16.41 10.71
CA ASP A 240 -6.21 -17.18 11.03
C ASP A 240 -4.94 -16.34 10.83
N ARG A 241 -4.95 -15.08 11.26
CA ARG A 241 -3.78 -14.23 11.12
C ARG A 241 -3.44 -13.52 12.42
N THR A 242 -2.16 -13.40 12.67
CA THR A 242 -1.59 -12.61 13.74
C THR A 242 -0.87 -11.40 13.17
N ARG A 243 -0.80 -10.34 13.96
CA ARG A 243 0.00 -9.15 13.68
C ARG A 243 0.81 -8.78 14.89
N GLU A 244 2.02 -8.38 14.64
CA GLU A 244 2.96 -7.96 15.65
C GLU A 244 3.69 -6.70 15.21
N MET A 245 3.82 -5.72 16.08
CA MET A 245 4.67 -4.57 15.82
C MET A 245 6.11 -4.99 16.04
N ILE A 246 6.92 -4.91 15.00
CA ILE A 246 8.34 -5.25 15.01
C ILE A 246 9.14 -4.10 14.42
N TYR A 247 10.44 -4.06 14.73
CA TYR A 247 11.37 -3.19 14.02
C TYR A 247 12.56 -4.03 13.51
N ASP A 248 12.61 -4.22 12.20
CA ASP A 248 13.70 -4.91 11.50
C ASP A 248 14.42 -3.88 10.60
N ALA A 249 15.64 -3.51 10.97
CA ALA A 249 16.39 -2.47 10.30
C ALA A 249 16.66 -2.76 8.82
N ASP A 250 16.94 -4.03 8.48
CA ASP A 250 17.21 -4.45 7.10
C ASP A 250 15.95 -4.37 6.24
N VAL A 251 14.80 -4.80 6.80
CA VAL A 251 13.50 -4.70 6.15
C VAL A 251 13.13 -3.23 5.93
N VAL A 252 13.32 -2.38 6.92
CA VAL A 252 13.07 -0.94 6.81
C VAL A 252 13.98 -0.31 5.75
N ALA A 253 15.28 -0.67 5.71
CA ALA A 253 16.20 -0.18 4.71
C ALA A 253 15.78 -0.59 3.28
N LEU A 254 15.33 -1.84 3.09
CA LEU A 254 14.81 -2.32 1.82
C LEU A 254 13.51 -1.60 1.42
N ALA A 255 12.59 -1.37 2.35
CA ALA A 255 11.36 -0.61 2.09
C ALA A 255 11.65 0.84 1.68
N LYS A 256 12.64 1.49 2.29
CA LYS A 256 13.12 2.83 1.87
C LYS A 256 13.72 2.80 0.47
N ALA A 257 14.47 1.76 0.11
CA ALA A 257 15.00 1.58 -1.26
C ALA A 257 13.86 1.38 -2.26
N ALA A 258 12.87 0.56 -1.93
CA ALA A 258 11.67 0.34 -2.73
C ALA A 258 10.84 1.64 -2.89
N HIS A 259 10.79 2.47 -1.84
CA HIS A 259 10.15 3.78 -1.95
C HIS A 259 10.83 4.67 -2.99
N ARG A 260 12.16 4.73 -3.00
CA ARG A 260 12.93 5.53 -3.97
C ARG A 260 12.76 5.08 -5.41
N ALA A 261 12.43 3.81 -5.66
CA ALA A 261 12.15 3.30 -7.01
C ALA A 261 10.85 3.87 -7.63
N VAL A 262 9.97 4.44 -6.82
CA VAL A 262 8.66 4.99 -7.24
C VAL A 262 8.43 6.33 -6.53
N PRO A 263 9.26 7.35 -6.74
CA PRO A 263 9.26 8.57 -5.92
C PRO A 263 8.00 9.42 -6.05
N GLU A 264 7.28 9.30 -7.17
CA GLU A 264 6.05 10.07 -7.44
C GLU A 264 4.85 9.66 -6.59
N VAL A 265 4.87 8.47 -5.96
CA VAL A 265 3.82 8.03 -5.03
C VAL A 265 4.28 8.30 -3.60
N PRO A 266 3.63 9.20 -2.86
CA PRO A 266 4.14 9.70 -1.59
C PRO A 266 3.96 8.73 -0.42
N LEU A 267 2.91 7.91 -0.45
CA LEU A 267 2.55 6.96 0.61
C LEU A 267 2.55 5.54 0.06
N LYS A 268 3.33 4.65 0.69
CA LYS A 268 3.43 3.25 0.25
C LYS A 268 3.46 2.28 1.42
N GLY A 269 2.66 1.22 1.32
CA GLY A 269 2.81 0.02 2.14
C GLY A 269 3.69 -0.99 1.39
N CYS A 270 4.92 -1.20 1.84
CA CYS A 270 5.86 -2.15 1.25
C CYS A 270 5.75 -3.50 1.97
N ASP A 271 5.43 -4.56 1.25
CA ASP A 271 5.38 -5.92 1.78
C ASP A 271 6.70 -6.63 1.46
N VAL A 272 7.45 -6.95 2.50
CA VAL A 272 8.78 -7.59 2.43
C VAL A 272 8.71 -8.98 3.04
N VAL A 273 9.33 -9.95 2.38
CA VAL A 273 9.51 -11.30 2.92
C VAL A 273 10.98 -11.62 3.11
N ARG A 274 11.28 -12.43 4.12
CA ARG A 274 12.61 -12.99 4.37
C ARG A 274 12.59 -14.47 4.03
N GLU A 275 13.45 -14.88 3.10
CA GLU A 275 13.66 -16.30 2.76
C GLU A 275 14.25 -17.04 3.96
N ALA A 276 13.58 -18.09 4.43
CA ALA A 276 13.97 -18.78 5.66
C ALA A 276 15.35 -19.46 5.54
N ALA A 277 15.69 -20.03 4.37
CA ALA A 277 16.93 -20.76 4.16
C ALA A 277 18.18 -19.85 4.10
N THR A 278 18.06 -18.64 3.54
CA THR A 278 19.20 -17.76 3.25
C THR A 278 19.21 -16.46 4.03
N GLY A 279 18.07 -16.08 4.63
CA GLY A 279 17.87 -14.78 5.24
C GLY A 279 17.70 -13.61 4.26
N ARG A 280 17.74 -13.86 2.93
CA ARG A 280 17.60 -12.83 1.90
C ARG A 280 16.21 -12.20 1.95
N LEU A 281 16.18 -10.90 1.72
CA LEU A 281 14.95 -10.10 1.68
C LEU A 281 14.48 -9.87 0.25
N PHE A 282 13.15 -9.89 0.06
CA PHE A 282 12.52 -9.59 -1.21
C PHE A 282 11.29 -8.71 -0.99
N VAL A 283 11.09 -7.71 -1.85
CA VAL A 283 9.85 -6.95 -1.92
C VAL A 283 8.84 -7.73 -2.75
N LEU A 284 7.70 -8.07 -2.14
CA LEU A 284 6.60 -8.77 -2.84
C LEU A 284 5.69 -7.82 -3.60
N GLU A 285 5.40 -6.67 -2.98
CA GLU A 285 4.42 -5.73 -3.53
C GLU A 285 4.53 -4.35 -2.84
N LEU A 286 4.14 -3.31 -3.60
CA LEU A 286 3.92 -1.97 -3.08
C LEU A 286 2.43 -1.65 -3.12
N ASN A 287 1.86 -1.34 -1.96
CA ASN A 287 0.51 -0.82 -1.84
C ASN A 287 0.56 0.70 -2.02
N THR A 288 0.00 1.22 -3.11
CA THR A 288 0.20 2.60 -3.59
C THR A 288 -1.09 3.39 -3.70
N ASN A 289 -2.20 2.88 -3.17
CA ASN A 289 -3.53 3.47 -3.29
C ASN A 289 -4.11 3.92 -1.94
N SER A 290 -5.27 4.52 -1.95
CA SER A 290 -6.02 5.13 -0.83
C SER A 290 -6.10 4.26 0.43
N ASN A 291 -6.24 2.94 0.26
CA ASN A 291 -6.34 1.98 1.36
C ASN A 291 -5.02 1.79 2.14
N THR A 292 -3.96 2.48 1.76
CA THR A 292 -2.66 2.38 2.43
C THR A 292 -2.63 3.09 3.78
N TRP A 293 -3.46 4.13 3.98
CA TRP A 293 -3.62 4.83 5.26
C TRP A 293 -4.66 4.11 6.14
N HIS A 294 -4.22 3.27 7.07
CA HIS A 294 -5.09 2.35 7.81
C HIS A 294 -5.40 2.77 9.24
N PHE A 295 -4.94 3.95 9.69
CA PHE A 295 -5.00 4.29 11.11
C PHE A 295 -6.44 4.43 11.63
N SER A 296 -7.30 5.12 10.91
CA SER A 296 -8.66 5.40 11.37
C SER A 296 -9.76 5.29 10.32
N SER A 297 -9.45 4.89 9.08
CA SER A 297 -10.43 4.77 7.99
C SER A 297 -11.67 3.94 8.41
N SER A 298 -12.87 4.44 8.10
CA SER A 298 -14.12 3.71 8.36
C SER A 298 -14.22 2.43 7.53
N PHE A 299 -13.70 2.42 6.30
CA PHE A 299 -13.63 1.20 5.48
C PHE A 299 -12.73 0.11 6.07
N GLN A 300 -11.80 0.48 6.94
CA GLN A 300 -10.92 -0.46 7.63
C GLN A 300 -11.39 -0.79 9.06
N ALA A 301 -12.55 -0.26 9.49
CA ALA A 301 -13.04 -0.45 10.85
C ALA A 301 -13.23 -1.91 11.21
N ALA A 302 -13.86 -2.71 10.33
CA ALA A 302 -14.05 -4.14 10.55
C ALA A 302 -12.72 -4.90 10.66
N GLU A 303 -11.72 -4.53 9.87
CA GLU A 303 -10.39 -5.13 9.95
C GLU A 303 -9.66 -4.74 11.23
N ARG A 304 -9.76 -3.46 11.65
CA ARG A 304 -9.16 -3.02 12.91
C ARG A 304 -9.79 -3.70 14.12
N ALA A 305 -11.09 -3.99 14.07
CA ALA A 305 -11.80 -4.69 15.14
C ALA A 305 -11.36 -6.15 15.34
N LEU A 306 -10.64 -6.74 14.38
CA LEU A 306 -10.06 -8.08 14.53
C LEU A 306 -8.83 -8.11 15.48
N PHE A 307 -8.30 -6.95 15.83
CA PHE A 307 -7.10 -6.83 16.67
C PHE A 307 -7.40 -6.00 17.92
N PRO A 308 -6.71 -6.28 19.03
CA PRO A 308 -6.89 -5.52 20.26
C PRO A 308 -6.63 -4.01 20.06
N PRO A 309 -7.31 -3.14 20.81
CA PRO A 309 -7.07 -1.68 20.75
C PRO A 309 -5.61 -1.30 20.96
N GLU A 310 -4.90 -2.05 21.83
CA GLU A 310 -3.48 -1.86 22.14
C GLU A 310 -2.60 -2.03 20.90
N PHE A 311 -2.93 -2.99 20.03
CA PHE A 311 -2.22 -3.16 18.77
C PHE A 311 -2.38 -1.95 17.85
N ASN A 312 -3.60 -1.42 17.74
CA ASN A 312 -3.86 -0.24 16.91
C ASN A 312 -3.15 1.01 17.47
N ARG A 313 -3.06 1.12 18.80
CA ARG A 313 -2.28 2.16 19.48
C ARG A 313 -0.79 1.99 19.23
N ALA A 314 -0.24 0.80 19.43
CA ALA A 314 1.17 0.51 19.18
C ALA A 314 1.59 0.84 17.73
N ARG A 315 0.70 0.66 16.76
CA ARG A 315 0.94 1.05 15.36
C ARG A 315 1.12 2.56 15.19
N LEU A 316 0.37 3.38 15.94
CA LEU A 316 0.52 4.83 15.92
C LEU A 316 1.77 5.30 16.66
N GLU A 317 2.07 4.65 17.77
CA GLU A 317 3.12 5.06 18.71
C GLU A 317 4.52 4.58 18.31
N GLN A 318 4.63 3.46 17.60
CA GLN A 318 5.91 2.80 17.30
C GLN A 318 6.97 3.76 16.73
N LEU A 319 6.59 4.62 15.81
CA LEU A 319 7.47 5.62 15.17
C LEU A 319 6.82 7.01 15.20
N ASP A 320 5.96 7.28 16.17
CA ASP A 320 5.17 8.51 16.25
C ASP A 320 4.58 8.88 14.88
N ALA A 321 3.69 8.02 14.36
CA ALA A 321 3.24 8.08 12.97
C ALA A 321 2.73 9.47 12.55
N PHE A 322 1.98 10.18 13.40
CA PHE A 322 1.43 11.49 13.07
C PHE A 322 2.47 12.62 13.23
N GLY A 323 3.33 12.56 14.25
CA GLY A 323 4.45 13.49 14.39
C GLY A 323 5.44 13.33 13.24
N THR A 324 5.81 12.10 12.91
CA THR A 324 6.68 11.80 11.76
C THR A 324 6.05 12.27 10.45
N ALA A 325 4.75 12.03 10.22
CA ALA A 325 4.05 12.51 9.03
C ALA A 325 4.06 14.04 8.95
N ALA A 326 3.84 14.73 10.07
CA ALA A 326 3.88 16.19 10.12
C ALA A 326 5.26 16.74 9.78
N HIS A 327 6.33 16.18 10.34
CA HIS A 327 7.70 16.59 10.02
C HIS A 327 8.03 16.37 8.54
N VAL A 328 7.69 15.18 8.00
CA VAL A 328 7.94 14.85 6.58
C VAL A 328 7.18 15.78 5.65
N LEU A 329 5.89 16.01 5.90
CA LEU A 329 5.08 16.89 5.05
C LEU A 329 5.56 18.34 5.13
N ALA A 330 5.95 18.83 6.30
CA ALA A 330 6.53 20.17 6.44
C ALA A 330 7.85 20.29 5.67
N ASP A 331 8.73 19.31 5.78
CA ASP A 331 10.04 19.32 5.10
C ASP A 331 9.89 19.26 3.57
N VAL A 332 9.02 18.35 3.08
CA VAL A 332 8.76 18.24 1.63
C VAL A 332 8.11 19.52 1.10
N THR A 333 7.16 20.11 1.85
CA THR A 333 6.52 21.37 1.45
C THR A 333 7.55 22.49 1.33
N ARG A 334 8.46 22.63 2.30
CA ARG A 334 9.51 23.67 2.23
C ARG A 334 10.45 23.51 1.04
N ARG A 335 10.77 22.28 0.67
CA ARG A 335 11.73 22.00 -0.42
C ARG A 335 11.11 22.02 -1.80
N GLU A 336 9.84 21.65 -1.92
CA GLU A 336 9.25 21.25 -3.21
C GLU A 336 7.95 21.99 -3.56
N ALA A 337 7.46 22.90 -2.70
CA ALA A 337 6.35 23.78 -3.08
C ALA A 337 6.77 24.73 -4.21
N GLU A 338 5.95 24.83 -5.27
CA GLU A 338 6.21 25.63 -6.48
C GLU A 338 4.94 26.32 -7.05
#